data_0e64778455d4ebbc419da67dc0342687
#
_entry.id   0e64778455d4ebbc419da67dc0342687
#
_cell.length_a   1.000
_cell.length_b   1.000
_cell.length_c   1.000
_cell.angle_alpha   90.00
_cell.angle_beta   90.00
_cell.angle_gamma   90.00
#
_symmetry.space_group_name_H-M   'P 1'
#
loop_
_entity.id
_entity.type
_entity.pdbx_description
1 polymer ?
#
loop_
_entity_poly.entity_id
_entity_poly.type
_entity_poly.pdbx_seq_one_letter_code
_entity_poly.pdbx_strand_id
1 'polypeptide(L)'
;SKIHTPNIDKLAEHGIAFTDAHASSALSTPSRYSLLTGRYPWRTKLKRGGLDGDSPAMIDPERRTIAQMFSANGYNPACIGKWRNGL
;
A
#
# COMPACT_ATOMS: atom_id res chain seq x y z
N SER A 1 13.83 -15.97 -15.47
CA SER A 1 14.75 -15.25 -14.54
C SER A 1 16.06 -16.00 -14.43
N LYS A 2 17.17 -15.29 -14.22
CA LYS A 2 18.48 -15.89 -13.91
C LYS A 2 18.59 -16.29 -12.44
N ILE A 3 17.65 -15.84 -11.61
CA ILE A 3 17.58 -16.16 -10.18
C ILE A 3 16.55 -17.26 -10.00
N HIS A 4 16.94 -18.30 -9.29
CA HIS A 4 16.05 -19.42 -8.97
C HIS A 4 15.15 -19.04 -7.79
N THR A 5 13.84 -19.01 -8.00
CA THR A 5 12.83 -18.55 -7.01
C THR A 5 11.67 -19.55 -6.91
N PRO A 6 11.91 -20.80 -6.48
CA PRO A 6 10.91 -21.88 -6.61
C PRO A 6 9.61 -21.63 -5.84
N ASN A 7 9.66 -20.93 -4.71
CA ASN A 7 8.47 -20.62 -3.93
C ASN A 7 7.65 -19.46 -4.54
N ILE A 8 8.30 -18.47 -5.12
CA ILE A 8 7.63 -17.38 -5.84
C ILE A 8 7.02 -17.92 -7.14
N ASP A 9 7.74 -18.82 -7.83
CA ASP A 9 7.26 -19.45 -9.06
C ASP A 9 5.99 -20.27 -8.79
N LYS A 10 5.95 -21.05 -7.70
CA LYS A 10 4.74 -21.76 -7.26
C LYS A 10 3.58 -20.83 -6.96
N LEU A 11 3.84 -19.66 -6.37
CA LEU A 11 2.80 -18.68 -6.12
C LEU A 11 2.19 -18.15 -7.43
N ALA A 12 3.03 -17.92 -8.44
CA ALA A 12 2.58 -17.52 -9.77
C ALA A 12 1.79 -18.62 -10.49
N GLU A 13 2.21 -19.89 -10.36
CA GLU A 13 1.53 -21.05 -10.96
C GLU A 13 0.12 -21.28 -10.38
N HIS A 14 -0.06 -21.07 -9.07
CA HIS A 14 -1.34 -21.27 -8.38
C HIS A 14 -2.20 -19.99 -8.25
N GLY A 15 -1.68 -18.87 -8.70
CA GLY A 15 -2.32 -17.56 -8.59
C GLY A 15 -2.41 -16.85 -9.94
N ILE A 16 -2.18 -15.54 -9.90
CA ILE A 16 -2.20 -14.67 -11.08
C ILE A 16 -0.88 -13.91 -11.18
N ALA A 17 -0.22 -14.01 -12.31
CA ALA A 17 0.94 -13.19 -12.66
C ALA A 17 0.51 -12.04 -13.57
N PHE A 18 0.59 -10.82 -13.07
CA PHE A 18 0.29 -9.62 -13.85
C PHE A 18 1.49 -9.27 -14.73
N THR A 19 1.29 -9.18 -16.02
CA THR A 19 2.34 -8.85 -17.01
C THR A 19 2.51 -7.35 -17.20
N ASP A 20 1.52 -6.56 -16.77
CA ASP A 20 1.53 -5.10 -16.84
C ASP A 20 0.91 -4.51 -15.57
N ALA A 21 1.72 -4.35 -14.53
CA ALA A 21 1.30 -3.82 -13.24
C ALA A 21 2.11 -2.58 -12.87
N HIS A 22 1.42 -1.52 -12.46
CA HIS A 22 2.00 -0.22 -12.15
C HIS A 22 1.73 0.20 -10.72
N ALA A 23 2.76 0.71 -10.04
CA ALA A 23 2.58 1.44 -8.79
C ALA A 23 1.96 2.82 -9.10
N SER A 24 1.12 3.30 -8.19
CA SER A 24 0.48 4.62 -8.34
C SER A 24 1.44 5.80 -8.23
N SER A 25 2.66 5.58 -7.75
CA SER A 25 3.74 6.56 -7.63
C SER A 25 5.09 5.85 -7.55
N ALA A 26 6.15 6.55 -7.95
CA ALA A 26 7.53 6.12 -7.76
C ALA A 26 8.07 6.34 -6.33
N LEU A 27 7.30 7.03 -5.47
CA LEU A 27 7.68 7.35 -4.08
C LEU A 27 6.89 6.53 -3.06
N SER A 28 7.52 6.27 -1.91
CA SER A 28 7.01 5.43 -0.83
C SER A 28 5.66 5.91 -0.26
N THR A 29 5.61 7.12 0.30
CA THR A 29 4.41 7.66 0.96
C THR A 29 3.17 7.63 0.06
N PRO A 30 3.21 8.21 -1.17
CA PRO A 30 2.02 8.22 -2.02
C PRO A 30 1.62 6.83 -2.51
N SER A 31 2.57 5.91 -2.75
CA SER A 31 2.24 4.53 -3.11
C SER A 31 1.58 3.76 -1.97
N ARG A 32 2.10 3.92 -0.74
CA ARG A 32 1.50 3.31 0.46
C ARG A 32 0.10 3.84 0.73
N TYR A 33 -0.11 5.15 0.59
CA TYR A 33 -1.43 5.75 0.69
C TYR A 33 -2.43 5.10 -0.27
N SER A 34 -2.04 4.97 -1.54
CA SER A 34 -2.90 4.37 -2.55
C SER A 34 -3.23 2.91 -2.27
N LEU A 35 -2.24 2.12 -1.84
CA LEU A 35 -2.44 0.72 -1.46
C LEU A 35 -3.44 0.59 -0.29
N LEU A 36 -3.30 1.46 0.72
CA LEU A 36 -4.14 1.40 1.92
C LEU A 36 -5.57 1.89 1.69
N THR A 37 -5.76 2.85 0.79
CA THR A 37 -7.04 3.56 0.64
C THR A 37 -7.77 3.30 -0.69
N GLY A 38 -7.11 2.64 -1.65
CA GLY A 38 -7.62 2.46 -3.01
C GLY A 38 -7.77 3.77 -3.79
N ARG A 39 -7.09 4.84 -3.36
CA ARG A 39 -7.23 6.18 -3.93
C ARG A 39 -5.89 6.71 -4.46
N TYR A 40 -5.91 7.36 -5.58
CA TYR A 40 -4.71 7.97 -6.15
C TYR A 40 -4.13 9.10 -5.27
N PRO A 41 -2.80 9.20 -5.13
CA PRO A 41 -2.16 10.13 -4.21
C PRO A 41 -2.36 11.60 -4.58
N TRP A 42 -2.50 11.93 -5.86
CA TRP A 42 -2.75 13.32 -6.30
C TRP A 42 -4.11 13.88 -5.87
N ARG A 43 -5.01 13.05 -5.35
CA ARG A 43 -6.27 13.47 -4.74
C ARG A 43 -6.13 13.89 -3.27
N THR A 44 -4.91 13.86 -2.74
CA THR A 44 -4.60 14.26 -1.37
C THR A 44 -4.02 15.68 -1.30
N LYS A 45 -3.76 16.15 -0.08
CA LYS A 45 -3.05 17.41 0.16
C LYS A 45 -1.55 17.31 -0.21
N LEU A 46 -0.98 16.09 -0.18
CA LEU A 46 0.42 15.85 -0.56
C LEU A 46 0.57 15.86 -2.08
N LYS A 47 1.05 16.97 -2.62
CA LYS A 47 1.21 17.16 -4.07
C LYS A 47 2.58 16.70 -4.60
N ARG A 48 3.60 16.66 -3.74
CA ARG A 48 4.98 16.28 -4.09
C ARG A 48 5.69 15.64 -2.90
N GLY A 49 6.69 14.80 -3.16
CA GLY A 49 7.57 14.22 -2.15
C GLY A 49 6.91 13.14 -1.30
N GLY A 50 7.46 12.94 -0.13
CA GLY A 50 6.99 12.03 0.92
C GLY A 50 6.77 12.76 2.22
N LEU A 51 6.40 12.02 3.27
CA LEU A 51 6.25 12.54 4.62
C LEU A 51 7.46 12.16 5.49
N ASP A 52 7.82 13.05 6.38
CA ASP A 52 8.76 12.78 7.47
C ASP A 52 8.06 12.07 8.64
N GLY A 53 8.85 11.58 9.62
CA GLY A 53 8.34 10.75 10.72
C GLY A 53 7.26 11.42 11.57
N ASP A 54 7.40 12.72 11.78
CA ASP A 54 6.55 13.59 12.63
C ASP A 54 5.53 14.39 11.83
N SER A 55 5.36 14.10 10.56
CA SER A 55 4.33 14.73 9.75
C SER A 55 2.93 14.34 10.21
N PRO A 56 1.94 15.25 10.13
CA PRO A 56 0.54 14.91 10.40
C PRO A 56 0.04 13.76 9.52
N ALA A 57 -0.93 13.01 10.01
CA ALA A 57 -1.53 11.90 9.29
C ALA A 57 -2.02 12.33 7.90
N MET A 58 -1.59 11.60 6.88
CA MET A 58 -2.00 11.81 5.49
C MET A 58 -3.38 11.20 5.20
N ILE A 59 -3.69 10.11 5.87
CA ILE A 59 -4.97 9.42 5.73
C ILE A 59 -5.98 10.11 6.64
N ASP A 60 -7.02 10.66 6.04
CA ASP A 60 -8.14 11.25 6.75
C ASP A 60 -8.78 10.18 7.66
N PRO A 61 -9.08 10.48 8.95
CA PRO A 61 -9.72 9.53 9.87
C PRO A 61 -11.02 8.92 9.34
N GLU A 62 -11.77 9.70 8.57
CA GLU A 62 -13.02 9.23 7.93
C GLU A 62 -12.78 8.38 6.67
N ARG A 63 -11.53 8.28 6.22
CA ARG A 63 -11.17 7.50 5.04
C ARG A 63 -11.03 6.03 5.37
N ARG A 64 -11.95 5.22 4.85
CA ARG A 64 -11.86 3.76 4.98
C ARG A 64 -10.57 3.23 4.34
N THR A 65 -9.85 2.42 5.09
CA THR A 65 -8.67 1.70 4.63
C THR A 65 -8.97 0.23 4.36
N ILE A 66 -8.08 -0.45 3.63
CA ILE A 66 -8.16 -1.89 3.41
C ILE A 66 -8.17 -2.66 4.74
N ALA A 67 -7.41 -2.20 5.74
CA ALA A 67 -7.40 -2.81 7.07
C ALA A 67 -8.77 -2.72 7.76
N GLN A 68 -9.42 -1.57 7.70
CA GLN A 68 -10.78 -1.41 8.25
C GLN A 68 -11.80 -2.27 7.51
N MET A 69 -11.66 -2.41 6.19
CA MET A 69 -12.53 -3.28 5.41
C MET A 69 -12.37 -4.75 5.85
N PHE A 70 -11.16 -5.23 6.01
CA PHE A 70 -10.90 -6.59 6.49
C PHE A 70 -11.38 -6.79 7.93
N SER A 71 -11.13 -5.82 8.82
CA SER A 71 -11.61 -5.87 10.20
C SER A 71 -13.14 -5.97 10.28
N ALA A 72 -13.84 -5.20 9.46
CA ALA A 72 -15.31 -5.25 9.38
C ALA A 72 -15.86 -6.60 8.87
N ASN A 73 -15.01 -7.41 8.26
CA ASN A 73 -15.34 -8.76 7.78
C ASN A 73 -14.72 -9.88 8.64
N GLY A 74 -14.36 -9.60 9.89
CA GLY A 74 -13.92 -10.60 10.86
C GLY A 74 -12.44 -10.98 10.78
N TYR A 75 -11.62 -10.27 10.00
CA TYR A 75 -10.18 -10.44 9.98
C TYR A 75 -9.49 -9.59 11.04
N ASN A 76 -8.33 -10.01 11.50
CA ASN A 76 -7.47 -9.27 12.43
C ASN A 76 -6.27 -8.67 11.67
N PRO A 77 -6.39 -7.48 11.08
CA PRO A 77 -5.30 -6.86 10.36
C PRO A 77 -4.21 -6.35 11.30
N ALA A 78 -2.96 -6.43 10.87
CA ALA A 78 -1.82 -5.87 11.56
C ALA A 78 -0.92 -5.12 10.59
N CYS A 79 -0.28 -4.05 11.06
CA CYS A 79 0.73 -3.32 10.30
C CYS A 79 2.08 -3.43 11.01
N ILE A 80 3.03 -4.08 10.38
CA ILE A 80 4.38 -4.30 10.92
C ILE A 80 5.38 -3.74 9.93
N GLY A 81 6.26 -2.84 10.39
CA GLY A 81 7.30 -2.24 9.57
C GLY A 81 7.09 -0.77 9.27
N LYS A 82 7.55 -0.32 8.12
CA LYS A 82 7.62 1.09 7.76
C LYS A 82 6.26 1.67 7.38
N TRP A 83 5.78 2.65 8.15
CA TRP A 83 4.47 3.28 7.93
C TRP A 83 4.49 4.40 6.86
N ARG A 84 5.17 5.50 7.12
CA ARG A 84 5.35 6.65 6.20
C ARG A 84 4.06 7.35 5.71
N ASN A 85 2.99 7.32 6.48
CA ASN A 85 1.75 8.07 6.19
C ASN A 85 1.41 9.12 7.27
N GLY A 86 2.39 9.51 8.08
CA GLY A 86 2.22 10.41 9.22
C GLY A 86 1.61 9.73 10.44
N LEU A 87 1.55 10.44 11.56
CA LEU A 87 1.02 10.00 12.85
C LEU A 87 -0.14 10.87 13.29
#